data_de63eef95c47c5339044921582c1927f
#
_entry.id   de63eef95c47c5339044921582c1927f
#
_cell.length_a   1.000
_cell.length_b   1.000
_cell.length_c   1.000
_cell.angle_alpha   90.00
_cell.angle_beta   90.00
_cell.angle_gamma   90.00
#
_symmetry.space_group_name_H-M   'P 1'
#
loop_
_entity.id
_entity.type
_entity.pdbx_description
1 polymer ?
#
loop_
_entity_poly.entity_id
_entity_poly.type
_entity_poly.pdbx_seq_one_letter_code
_entity_poly.pdbx_strand_id
1 'polypeptide(L)'
;MIRYAKYEDLDRLSQIEAASYPRAEAASRESIKKRMESFPECFWILEEDGVIKSFINGMATDRKELEDIMYDDASMHDKNGCWQMIFSVVTDKAYRGQGLAKKVMEKVIEDSRERGKKGIVLTCKDGLRFFYKEFGYEDEGISQSNHGDTIWYKMRLTF
;
A
#
# COMPACT_ATOMS: atom_id res chain seq x y z
N MET A 1 -4.72 17.19 1.86
CA MET A 1 -3.34 17.11 2.36
C MET A 1 -2.93 15.65 2.50
N ILE A 2 -1.74 15.33 2.04
CA ILE A 2 -1.20 13.97 2.20
C ILE A 2 -0.07 14.03 3.24
N ARG A 3 -0.13 13.17 4.23
CA ARG A 3 0.83 13.13 5.34
C ARG A 3 1.14 11.69 5.74
N TYR A 4 2.14 11.51 6.60
CA TYR A 4 2.50 10.20 7.15
C TYR A 4 1.64 9.87 8.37
N ALA A 5 1.67 8.59 8.79
CA ALA A 5 0.85 8.12 9.90
C ALA A 5 1.31 8.66 11.25
N LYS A 6 0.31 8.85 12.12
CA LYS A 6 0.47 9.14 13.55
C LYS A 6 -0.24 8.03 14.32
N TYR A 7 0.15 7.79 15.54
CA TYR A 7 -0.45 6.74 16.37
C TYR A 7 -1.97 6.86 16.48
N GLU A 8 -2.49 8.09 16.58
CA GLU A 8 -3.93 8.35 16.67
C GLU A 8 -4.73 7.90 15.45
N ASP A 9 -4.06 7.65 14.33
CA ASP A 9 -4.74 7.25 13.09
C ASP A 9 -5.14 5.77 13.09
N LEU A 10 -4.59 4.97 14.01
CA LEU A 10 -4.70 3.51 13.97
C LEU A 10 -6.13 3.01 13.84
N ASP A 11 -7.04 3.50 14.69
CA ASP A 11 -8.41 3.02 14.67
C ASP A 11 -9.12 3.34 13.36
N ARG A 12 -8.89 4.53 12.83
CA ARG A 12 -9.52 4.95 11.57
C ARG A 12 -8.96 4.16 10.38
N LEU A 13 -7.64 3.99 10.31
CA LEU A 13 -7.02 3.20 9.23
C LEU A 13 -7.50 1.76 9.26
N SER A 14 -7.57 1.17 10.44
CA SER A 14 -8.04 -0.20 10.62
C SER A 14 -9.51 -0.34 10.17
N GLN A 15 -10.35 0.63 10.50
CA GLN A 15 -11.76 0.65 10.10
C GLN A 15 -11.90 0.70 8.58
N ILE A 16 -11.18 1.59 7.91
CA ILE A 16 -11.24 1.74 6.45
C ILE A 16 -10.73 0.46 5.76
N GLU A 17 -9.64 -0.09 6.25
CA GLU A 17 -9.06 -1.33 5.71
C GLU A 17 -10.08 -2.47 5.80
N ALA A 18 -10.66 -2.68 6.97
CA ALA A 18 -11.63 -3.76 7.21
C ALA A 18 -12.88 -3.62 6.33
N ALA A 19 -13.32 -2.39 6.07
CA ALA A 19 -14.49 -2.12 5.24
C ALA A 19 -14.19 -2.25 3.73
N SER A 20 -12.92 -2.24 3.34
CA SER A 20 -12.52 -2.20 1.93
C SER A 20 -12.17 -3.55 1.34
N TYR A 21 -11.83 -4.52 2.18
CA TYR A 21 -11.40 -5.85 1.74
C TYR A 21 -12.21 -6.95 2.42
N PRO A 22 -12.38 -8.12 1.76
CA PRO A 22 -12.89 -9.31 2.44
C PRO A 22 -12.03 -9.62 3.68
N ARG A 23 -12.63 -10.22 4.68
CA ARG A 23 -11.96 -10.52 5.95
C ARG A 23 -10.65 -11.29 5.78
N ALA A 24 -10.61 -12.20 4.82
CA ALA A 24 -9.40 -13.01 4.55
C ALA A 24 -8.25 -12.20 3.94
N GLU A 25 -8.53 -11.00 3.42
CA GLU A 25 -7.54 -10.15 2.73
C GLU A 25 -7.14 -8.92 3.54
N ALA A 26 -8.06 -8.40 4.35
CA ALA A 26 -7.82 -7.18 5.12
C ALA A 26 -6.75 -7.41 6.19
N ALA A 27 -5.85 -6.43 6.33
CA ALA A 27 -4.91 -6.43 7.44
C ALA A 27 -5.66 -6.20 8.76
N SER A 28 -5.27 -6.94 9.79
CA SER A 28 -5.85 -6.76 11.12
C SER A 28 -5.36 -5.44 11.75
N ARG A 29 -6.09 -4.96 12.75
CA ARG A 29 -5.67 -3.79 13.53
C ARG A 29 -4.27 -4.00 14.12
N GLU A 30 -3.99 -5.20 14.62
CA GLU A 30 -2.69 -5.52 15.19
C GLU A 30 -1.57 -5.46 14.16
N SER A 31 -1.81 -5.96 12.93
CA SER A 31 -0.82 -5.86 11.84
C SER A 31 -0.57 -4.41 11.45
N ILE A 32 -1.61 -3.61 11.32
CA ILE A 32 -1.48 -2.18 11.00
C ILE A 32 -0.71 -1.47 12.11
N LYS A 33 -0.99 -1.77 13.37
CA LYS A 33 -0.29 -1.20 14.52
C LYS A 33 1.21 -1.47 14.45
N LYS A 34 1.59 -2.71 14.22
CA LYS A 34 3.00 -3.10 14.10
C LYS A 34 3.71 -2.39 12.96
N ARG A 35 3.04 -2.27 11.82
CA ARG A 35 3.57 -1.52 10.67
C ARG A 35 3.76 -0.04 11.02
N MET A 36 2.79 0.58 11.66
CA MET A 36 2.87 2.00 12.05
C MET A 36 3.97 2.26 13.05
N GLU A 37 4.20 1.33 13.98
CA GLU A 37 5.28 1.44 14.95
C GLU A 37 6.65 1.30 14.29
N SER A 38 6.75 0.47 13.25
CA SER A 38 8.01 0.14 12.58
C SER A 38 8.35 1.09 11.43
N PHE A 39 7.36 1.49 10.63
CA PHE A 39 7.62 2.31 9.44
C PHE A 39 6.46 3.29 9.14
N PRO A 40 6.20 4.24 10.05
CA PRO A 40 5.12 5.21 9.83
C PRO A 40 5.32 6.05 8.57
N GLU A 41 6.56 6.21 8.11
CA GLU A 41 6.91 6.92 6.87
C GLU A 41 6.51 6.16 5.60
N CYS A 42 6.08 4.92 5.71
CA CYS A 42 5.53 4.12 4.62
C CYS A 42 4.01 4.03 4.67
N PHE A 43 3.38 4.95 5.37
CA PHE A 43 1.94 5.19 5.35
C PHE A 43 1.71 6.58 4.78
N TRP A 44 1.06 6.65 3.63
CA TRP A 44 0.67 7.90 2.99
C TRP A 44 -0.83 8.08 3.16
N ILE A 45 -1.23 9.09 3.91
CA ILE A 45 -2.61 9.31 4.33
C ILE A 45 -3.13 10.59 3.73
N LEU A 46 -4.26 10.51 3.02
CA LEU A 46 -4.95 11.68 2.51
C LEU A 46 -6.04 12.08 3.51
N GLU A 47 -5.86 13.26 4.07
CA GLU A 47 -6.79 13.85 5.03
C GLU A 47 -7.29 15.18 4.49
N GLU A 48 -8.60 15.37 4.50
CA GLU A 48 -9.24 16.62 4.10
C GLU A 48 -10.28 16.99 5.15
N ASP A 49 -10.25 18.25 5.61
CA ASP A 49 -11.18 18.77 6.61
C ASP A 49 -11.20 17.92 7.91
N GLY A 50 -10.03 17.44 8.31
CA GLY A 50 -9.89 16.61 9.51
C GLY A 50 -10.36 15.16 9.35
N VAL A 51 -10.70 14.74 8.13
CA VAL A 51 -11.20 13.40 7.84
C VAL A 51 -10.19 12.64 6.97
N ILE A 52 -9.81 11.44 7.43
CA ILE A 52 -8.98 10.53 6.62
C ILE A 52 -9.89 9.85 5.60
N LYS A 53 -9.56 10.02 4.32
CA LYS A 53 -10.38 9.52 3.21
C LYS A 53 -9.73 8.41 2.42
N SER A 54 -8.40 8.38 2.35
CA SER A 54 -7.66 7.40 1.57
C SER A 54 -6.27 7.20 2.16
N PHE A 55 -5.70 6.00 2.00
CA PHE A 55 -4.32 5.79 2.37
C PHE A 55 -3.69 4.64 1.60
N ILE A 56 -2.36 4.66 1.54
CA ILE A 56 -1.54 3.58 0.98
C ILE A 56 -0.48 3.25 2.02
N ASN A 57 -0.21 1.96 2.22
CA ASN A 57 0.90 1.56 3.08
C ASN A 57 1.68 0.40 2.50
N GLY A 58 2.93 0.27 2.95
CA GLY A 58 3.82 -0.80 2.54
C GLY A 58 5.09 -0.80 3.36
N MET A 59 6.12 -1.48 2.87
CA MET A 59 7.44 -1.47 3.50
C MET A 59 8.53 -1.31 2.45
N ALA A 60 9.72 -0.88 2.86
CA ALA A 60 10.90 -0.88 2.02
C ALA A 60 11.71 -2.15 2.30
N THR A 61 12.37 -2.68 1.26
CA THR A 61 13.18 -3.89 1.39
C THR A 61 14.16 -3.97 0.22
N ASP A 62 15.25 -4.72 0.39
CA ASP A 62 16.17 -5.03 -0.70
C ASP A 62 15.66 -6.18 -1.57
N ARG A 63 14.64 -6.88 -1.15
CA ARG A 63 14.06 -7.96 -1.95
C ARG A 63 13.31 -7.41 -3.14
N LYS A 64 13.48 -8.05 -4.27
CA LYS A 64 12.85 -7.62 -5.52
C LYS A 64 11.38 -8.02 -5.60
N GLU A 65 10.98 -9.05 -4.88
CA GLU A 65 9.62 -9.60 -4.93
C GLU A 65 8.85 -9.32 -3.66
N LEU A 66 7.56 -9.04 -3.81
CA LEU A 66 6.63 -8.92 -2.69
C LEU A 66 6.19 -10.32 -2.27
N GLU A 67 6.55 -10.70 -1.06
CA GLU A 67 6.25 -12.02 -0.50
C GLU A 67 5.18 -11.91 0.57
N ASP A 68 4.31 -12.92 0.67
CA ASP A 68 3.20 -12.92 1.62
C ASP A 68 3.63 -12.73 3.07
N ILE A 69 4.79 -13.27 3.45
CA ILE A 69 5.30 -13.11 4.82
C ILE A 69 5.52 -11.64 5.22
N MET A 70 5.78 -10.77 4.24
CA MET A 70 6.00 -9.35 4.51
C MET A 70 4.77 -8.66 5.10
N TYR A 71 3.57 -9.14 4.76
CA TYR A 71 2.32 -8.58 5.31
C TYR A 71 2.22 -8.78 6.82
N ASP A 72 2.82 -9.85 7.33
CA ASP A 72 2.70 -10.25 8.73
C ASP A 72 3.96 -10.00 9.56
N ASP A 73 5.07 -9.64 8.93
CA ASP A 73 6.35 -9.47 9.62
C ASP A 73 6.96 -8.10 9.33
N ALA A 74 6.61 -7.13 10.18
CA ALA A 74 7.09 -5.76 10.03
C ALA A 74 8.61 -5.64 10.23
N SER A 75 9.25 -6.65 10.85
CA SER A 75 10.71 -6.65 11.03
C SER A 75 11.48 -6.81 9.72
N MET A 76 10.83 -7.21 8.65
CA MET A 76 11.46 -7.33 7.33
C MET A 76 11.67 -5.96 6.65
N HIS A 77 11.11 -4.90 7.22
CA HIS A 77 11.33 -3.55 6.71
C HIS A 77 12.79 -3.12 6.85
N ASP A 78 13.34 -2.60 5.75
CA ASP A 78 14.66 -1.98 5.73
C ASP A 78 14.51 -0.60 5.09
N LYS A 79 14.66 0.44 5.90
CA LYS A 79 14.55 1.83 5.47
C LYS A 79 15.44 2.13 4.26
N ASN A 80 16.59 1.50 4.18
CA ASN A 80 17.57 1.69 3.12
C ASN A 80 17.39 0.69 1.96
N GLY A 81 16.37 -0.16 2.03
CA GLY A 81 16.07 -1.13 0.98
C GLY A 81 15.74 -0.47 -0.34
N CYS A 82 16.08 -1.13 -1.44
CA CYS A 82 15.97 -0.57 -2.80
C CYS A 82 14.55 -0.51 -3.35
N TRP A 83 13.63 -1.31 -2.82
CA TRP A 83 12.28 -1.44 -3.36
C TRP A 83 11.24 -1.03 -2.35
N GLN A 84 10.25 -0.27 -2.82
CA GLN A 84 9.06 0.05 -2.03
C GLN A 84 7.99 -0.99 -2.33
N MET A 85 7.62 -1.78 -1.35
CA MET A 85 6.49 -2.71 -1.45
C MET A 85 5.23 -1.99 -0.99
N ILE A 86 4.11 -2.28 -1.64
CA ILE A 86 2.80 -1.74 -1.27
C ILE A 86 1.89 -2.88 -0.82
N PHE A 87 1.32 -2.75 0.36
CA PHE A 87 0.43 -3.74 0.95
C PHE A 87 -1.05 -3.46 0.67
N SER A 88 -1.45 -2.21 0.76
CA SER A 88 -2.84 -1.86 0.47
C SER A 88 -2.97 -0.44 -0.06
N VAL A 89 -3.95 -0.28 -0.94
CA VAL A 89 -4.38 0.99 -1.52
C VAL A 89 -5.87 1.10 -1.21
N VAL A 90 -6.23 2.01 -0.33
CA VAL A 90 -7.58 2.03 0.26
C VAL A 90 -8.19 3.42 0.19
N THR A 91 -9.46 3.49 -0.23
CA THR A 91 -10.25 4.71 -0.14
C THR A 91 -11.54 4.38 0.60
N ASP A 92 -11.89 5.22 1.58
CA ASP A 92 -13.15 5.10 2.29
C ASP A 92 -14.29 5.07 1.28
N LYS A 93 -15.20 4.14 1.47
CA LYS A 93 -16.35 3.90 0.60
C LYS A 93 -17.15 5.17 0.30
N ALA A 94 -17.27 6.06 1.29
CA ALA A 94 -18.01 7.32 1.15
C ALA A 94 -17.34 8.31 0.19
N TYR A 95 -16.06 8.12 -0.13
CA TYR A 95 -15.27 9.08 -0.91
C TYR A 95 -14.70 8.49 -2.21
N ARG A 96 -15.14 7.31 -2.61
CA ARG A 96 -14.69 6.67 -3.86
C ARG A 96 -15.18 7.42 -5.08
N GLY A 97 -14.47 7.25 -6.19
CA GLY A 97 -14.81 7.89 -7.47
C GLY A 97 -14.39 9.35 -7.59
N GLN A 98 -13.52 9.83 -6.68
CA GLN A 98 -13.04 11.21 -6.67
C GLN A 98 -11.56 11.35 -7.03
N GLY A 99 -10.91 10.25 -7.42
CA GLY A 99 -9.49 10.26 -7.77
C GLY A 99 -8.55 10.35 -6.58
N LEU A 100 -9.00 10.01 -5.37
CA LEU A 100 -8.17 10.14 -4.17
C LEU A 100 -7.03 9.15 -4.14
N ALA A 101 -7.28 7.87 -4.49
CA ALA A 101 -6.23 6.86 -4.56
C ALA A 101 -5.13 7.26 -5.55
N LYS A 102 -5.53 7.85 -6.67
CA LYS A 102 -4.56 8.35 -7.66
C LYS A 102 -3.66 9.42 -7.07
N LYS A 103 -4.22 10.37 -6.34
CA LYS A 103 -3.44 11.44 -5.68
C LYS A 103 -2.44 10.86 -4.69
N VAL A 104 -2.88 9.88 -3.88
CA VAL A 104 -1.99 9.26 -2.90
C VAL A 104 -0.88 8.48 -3.59
N MET A 105 -1.21 7.71 -4.64
CA MET A 105 -0.21 6.94 -5.39
C MET A 105 0.83 7.86 -6.05
N GLU A 106 0.42 9.00 -6.59
CA GLU A 106 1.34 9.97 -7.16
C GLU A 106 2.35 10.43 -6.10
N LYS A 107 1.92 10.64 -4.87
CA LYS A 107 2.81 11.03 -3.77
C LYS A 107 3.73 9.88 -3.36
N VAL A 108 3.24 8.65 -3.35
CA VAL A 108 4.07 7.47 -3.08
C VAL A 108 5.20 7.37 -4.11
N ILE A 109 4.87 7.58 -5.38
CA ILE A 109 5.85 7.53 -6.47
C ILE A 109 6.90 8.63 -6.29
N GLU A 110 6.45 9.85 -6.03
CA GLU A 110 7.35 11.00 -5.80
C GLU A 110 8.31 10.72 -4.64
N ASP A 111 7.78 10.30 -3.48
CA ASP A 111 8.60 10.01 -2.31
C ASP A 111 9.57 8.85 -2.55
N SER A 112 9.12 7.81 -3.24
CA SER A 112 9.97 6.65 -3.54
C SER A 112 11.15 7.03 -4.43
N ARG A 113 10.92 7.89 -5.41
CA ARG A 113 12.01 8.43 -6.25
C ARG A 113 12.98 9.26 -5.43
N GLU A 114 12.47 10.15 -4.59
CA GLU A 114 13.29 11.03 -3.73
C GLU A 114 14.13 10.22 -2.73
N ARG A 115 13.57 9.09 -2.26
CA ARG A 115 14.27 8.18 -1.33
C ARG A 115 15.30 7.29 -2.05
N GLY A 116 15.44 7.41 -3.36
CA GLY A 116 16.41 6.66 -4.15
C GLY A 116 16.04 5.19 -4.38
N LYS A 117 14.75 4.86 -4.29
CA LYS A 117 14.30 3.49 -4.57
C LYS A 117 14.45 3.16 -6.05
N LYS A 118 14.65 1.89 -6.36
CA LYS A 118 14.66 1.40 -7.75
C LYS A 118 13.26 1.35 -8.35
N GLY A 119 12.25 1.23 -7.52
CA GLY A 119 10.88 1.18 -7.96
C GLY A 119 9.92 0.72 -6.87
N ILE A 120 8.70 0.41 -7.31
CA ILE A 120 7.59 0.04 -6.44
C ILE A 120 6.98 -1.27 -6.93
N VAL A 121 6.64 -2.15 -6.00
CA VAL A 121 6.01 -3.45 -6.31
C VAL A 121 4.72 -3.59 -5.52
N LEU A 122 3.67 -4.06 -6.20
CA LEU A 122 2.41 -4.38 -5.54
C LEU A 122 1.76 -5.57 -6.23
N THR A 123 0.75 -6.13 -5.59
CA THR A 123 -0.14 -7.09 -6.23
C THR A 123 -1.55 -6.53 -6.22
N CYS A 124 -2.32 -6.86 -7.26
CA CYS A 124 -3.69 -6.39 -7.39
C CYS A 124 -4.58 -7.46 -8.01
N LYS A 125 -5.88 -7.29 -7.84
CA LYS A 125 -6.86 -8.12 -8.52
C LYS A 125 -6.96 -7.72 -9.98
N ASP A 126 -7.47 -8.63 -10.80
CA ASP A 126 -7.59 -8.48 -12.26
C ASP A 126 -8.17 -7.12 -12.68
N GLY A 127 -9.26 -6.70 -12.06
CA GLY A 127 -9.96 -5.46 -12.41
C GLY A 127 -9.17 -4.17 -12.17
N LEU A 128 -8.05 -4.25 -11.44
CA LEU A 128 -7.24 -3.07 -11.09
C LEU A 128 -5.96 -2.94 -11.93
N ARG A 129 -5.69 -3.90 -12.80
CA ARG A 129 -4.44 -3.88 -13.59
C ARG A 129 -4.33 -2.61 -14.44
N PHE A 130 -5.41 -2.19 -15.09
CA PHE A 130 -5.41 -0.96 -15.90
C PHE A 130 -5.14 0.29 -15.07
N PHE A 131 -5.71 0.35 -13.88
CA PHE A 131 -5.48 1.47 -12.97
C PHE A 131 -4.00 1.68 -12.71
N TYR A 132 -3.28 0.59 -12.42
CA TYR A 132 -1.84 0.68 -12.14
C TYR A 132 -1.00 0.90 -13.40
N LYS A 133 -1.42 0.35 -14.55
CA LYS A 133 -0.72 0.60 -15.81
C LYS A 133 -0.68 2.08 -16.18
N GLU A 134 -1.70 2.83 -15.83
CA GLU A 134 -1.76 4.28 -16.10
C GLU A 134 -0.64 5.05 -15.39
N PHE A 135 -0.12 4.54 -14.26
CA PHE A 135 1.03 5.14 -13.59
C PHE A 135 2.38 4.70 -14.19
N GLY A 136 2.37 3.75 -15.10
CA GLY A 136 3.58 3.17 -15.69
C GLY A 136 3.99 1.83 -15.12
N TYR A 137 3.17 1.21 -14.26
CA TYR A 137 3.45 -0.14 -13.77
C TYR A 137 3.39 -1.14 -14.92
N GLU A 138 4.33 -2.08 -14.92
CA GLU A 138 4.30 -3.23 -15.82
C GLU A 138 3.58 -4.38 -15.15
N ASP A 139 2.70 -5.03 -15.89
CA ASP A 139 2.00 -6.24 -15.45
C ASP A 139 2.94 -7.43 -15.64
N GLU A 140 3.41 -8.00 -14.55
CA GLU A 140 4.31 -9.15 -14.56
C GLU A 140 3.56 -10.49 -14.46
N GLY A 141 2.24 -10.46 -14.59
CA GLY A 141 1.43 -11.67 -14.61
C GLY A 141 0.99 -12.14 -13.23
N ILE A 142 0.54 -13.38 -13.19
CA ILE A 142 0.01 -13.96 -11.97
C ILE A 142 1.11 -14.09 -10.92
N SER A 143 0.83 -13.56 -9.73
CA SER A 143 1.71 -13.64 -8.57
C SER A 143 1.62 -15.03 -7.93
N GLN A 144 2.67 -15.41 -7.21
CA GLN A 144 2.66 -16.61 -6.38
C GLN A 144 1.92 -16.42 -5.06
N SER A 145 1.41 -15.21 -4.79
CA SER A 145 0.61 -14.94 -3.59
C SER A 145 -0.68 -15.77 -3.61
N ASN A 146 -1.00 -16.36 -2.47
CA ASN A 146 -2.29 -17.04 -2.26
C ASN A 146 -3.12 -16.34 -1.17
N HIS A 147 -2.80 -15.08 -0.89
CA HIS A 147 -3.46 -14.28 0.12
C HIS A 147 -4.97 -14.21 -0.15
N GLY A 148 -5.79 -14.68 0.80
CA GLY A 148 -7.24 -14.69 0.67
C GLY A 148 -7.78 -15.65 -0.39
N ASP A 149 -7.00 -16.64 -0.83
CA ASP A 149 -7.39 -17.64 -1.85
C ASP A 149 -7.89 -17.02 -3.15
N THR A 150 -7.35 -15.88 -3.54
CA THR A 150 -7.70 -15.20 -4.78
C THR A 150 -6.48 -15.09 -5.69
N ILE A 151 -6.73 -14.79 -6.96
CA ILE A 151 -5.65 -14.59 -7.94
C ILE A 151 -5.18 -13.15 -7.86
N TRP A 152 -3.88 -12.98 -7.64
CA TRP A 152 -3.21 -11.68 -7.59
C TRP A 152 -2.28 -11.52 -8.78
N TYR A 153 -2.24 -10.32 -9.34
CA TYR A 153 -1.33 -9.96 -10.43
C TYR A 153 -0.23 -9.05 -9.90
N LYS A 154 1.01 -9.39 -10.26
CA LYS A 154 2.16 -8.62 -9.83
C LYS A 154 2.38 -7.42 -10.76
N MET A 155 2.48 -6.25 -10.17
CA MET A 155 2.70 -4.99 -10.88
C MET A 155 3.97 -4.34 -10.36
N ARG A 156 4.83 -3.92 -11.26
CA ARG A 156 6.12 -3.30 -10.93
C ARG A 156 6.30 -1.98 -11.67
N LEU A 157 6.65 -0.94 -10.93
CA LEU A 157 7.05 0.34 -11.51
C LEU A 157 8.54 0.49 -11.24
N THR A 158 9.34 0.48 -12.30
CA THR A 158 10.80 0.66 -12.21
C THR A 158 11.15 2.07 -12.63
N PHE A 159 11.90 2.74 -11.77
CA PHE A 159 12.31 4.13 -12.02
C PHE A 159 13.50 4.23 -12.96
#